data_2b245c016ad3bc01e9754f09442faea0
#
_entry.id   2b245c016ad3bc01e9754f09442faea0
#
_cell.length_a   1.000
_cell.length_b   1.000
_cell.length_c   1.000
_cell.angle_alpha   90.00
_cell.angle_beta   90.00
_cell.angle_gamma   90.00
#
_symmetry.space_group_name_H-M   'P 1'
#
loop_
_entity.id
_entity.type
_entity.pdbx_description
1 polymer ?
#
loop_
_entity_poly.entity_id
_entity_poly.type
_entity_poly.pdbx_seq_one_letter_code
_entity_poly.pdbx_strand_id
1 'polypeptide(L)'
;MVITLHACDTATDYALGKAVKWGAKVILSVPCCQHEANGQIKSELLSPVFKYGILKERMAAIFTDAIRADILEANGYQTQILEFIDMEHTPKNLLIRAVYTGKKNQEAAEKLKKMESELNLDLTLNKLL
;
A
#
# COMPACT_ATOMS: atom_id res chain seq x y z
N MET A 1 2.81 -16.14 -10.52
CA MET A 1 3.16 -14.70 -10.49
C MET A 1 1.97 -13.86 -10.87
N VAL A 2 1.73 -12.80 -10.12
CA VAL A 2 0.65 -11.85 -10.41
C VAL A 2 1.28 -10.48 -10.70
N ILE A 3 0.84 -9.86 -11.78
CA ILE A 3 1.33 -8.53 -12.18
C ILE A 3 0.11 -7.61 -12.32
N THR A 4 0.15 -6.48 -11.64
CA THR A 4 -0.87 -5.43 -11.77
C THR A 4 -0.21 -4.12 -12.19
N LEU A 5 -0.70 -3.51 -13.24
CA LEU A 5 -0.17 -2.25 -13.76
C LEU A 5 -1.27 -1.20 -13.79
N HIS A 6 -1.03 -0.09 -13.08
CA HIS A 6 -1.92 1.07 -13.07
C HIS A 6 -3.37 0.75 -12.72
N ALA A 7 -3.58 -0.23 -11.84
CA ALA A 7 -4.90 -0.49 -11.29
C ALA A 7 -5.26 0.67 -10.35
N CYS A 8 -6.41 1.31 -10.59
CA CYS A 8 -6.80 2.49 -9.84
C CYS A 8 -7.34 2.16 -8.46
N ASP A 9 -6.86 2.90 -7.45
CA ASP A 9 -7.36 2.93 -6.09
C ASP A 9 -7.57 1.52 -5.50
N THR A 10 -8.81 1.18 -5.11
CA THR A 10 -9.11 -0.11 -4.49
C THR A 10 -8.98 -1.30 -5.43
N ALA A 11 -8.94 -1.10 -6.76
CA ALA A 11 -8.70 -2.18 -7.70
C ALA A 11 -7.34 -2.86 -7.45
N THR A 12 -6.33 -2.09 -7.05
CA THR A 12 -5.04 -2.63 -6.64
C THR A 12 -5.21 -3.54 -5.42
N ASP A 13 -6.00 -3.12 -4.44
CA ASP A 13 -6.22 -3.89 -3.21
C ASP A 13 -6.93 -5.22 -3.49
N TYR A 14 -7.92 -5.22 -4.35
CA TYR A 14 -8.60 -6.46 -4.76
C TYR A 14 -7.65 -7.40 -5.48
N ALA A 15 -6.79 -6.87 -6.35
CA ALA A 15 -5.81 -7.68 -7.06
C ALA A 15 -4.79 -8.29 -6.10
N LEU A 16 -4.28 -7.51 -5.14
CA LEU A 16 -3.34 -7.99 -4.13
C LEU A 16 -4.01 -9.03 -3.21
N GLY A 17 -5.24 -8.78 -2.78
CA GLY A 17 -5.98 -9.72 -1.96
C GLY A 17 -6.17 -11.07 -2.66
N LYS A 18 -6.54 -11.06 -3.93
CA LYS A 18 -6.66 -12.29 -4.72
C LYS A 18 -5.32 -12.99 -4.88
N ALA A 19 -4.26 -12.25 -5.15
CA ALA A 19 -2.93 -12.82 -5.32
C ALA A 19 -2.49 -13.58 -4.07
N VAL A 20 -2.73 -13.02 -2.89
CA VAL A 20 -2.41 -13.68 -1.62
C VAL A 20 -3.26 -14.94 -1.42
N LYS A 21 -4.57 -14.85 -1.69
CA LYS A 21 -5.48 -16.00 -1.56
C LYS A 21 -5.14 -17.13 -2.53
N TRP A 22 -4.64 -16.81 -3.70
CA TRP A 22 -4.21 -17.81 -4.69
C TRP A 22 -2.83 -18.39 -4.39
N GLY A 23 -2.13 -17.88 -3.36
CA GLY A 23 -0.81 -18.32 -3.01
C GLY A 23 0.25 -17.93 -4.05
N ALA A 24 0.11 -16.78 -4.67
CA ALA A 24 1.07 -16.31 -5.65
C ALA A 24 2.46 -16.23 -5.04
N LYS A 25 3.48 -16.75 -5.71
CA LYS A 25 4.86 -16.74 -5.23
C LYS A 25 5.52 -15.40 -5.45
N VAL A 26 5.15 -14.68 -6.49
CA VAL A 26 5.69 -13.35 -6.82
C VAL A 26 4.54 -12.44 -7.18
N ILE A 27 4.55 -11.25 -6.61
CA ILE A 27 3.58 -10.20 -6.90
C ILE A 27 4.35 -8.96 -7.32
N LEU A 28 3.98 -8.39 -8.47
CA LEU A 28 4.51 -7.11 -8.95
C LEU A 28 3.32 -6.18 -9.15
N SER A 29 3.30 -5.07 -8.42
CA SER A 29 2.18 -4.13 -8.47
C SER A 29 2.67 -2.71 -8.65
N VAL A 30 2.09 -2.02 -9.64
CA VAL A 30 2.34 -0.60 -9.87
C VAL A 30 1.02 0.14 -9.60
N PRO A 31 0.82 0.64 -8.37
CA PRO A 31 -0.40 1.37 -8.04
C PRO A 31 -0.45 2.72 -8.75
N CYS A 32 -1.67 3.15 -9.05
CA CYS A 32 -1.88 4.39 -9.82
C CYS A 32 -2.37 5.54 -8.93
N CYS A 33 -3.44 5.34 -8.18
CA CYS A 33 -4.03 6.37 -7.33
C CYS A 33 -4.49 5.78 -6.01
N GLN A 34 -4.61 6.64 -4.98
CA GLN A 34 -4.86 6.22 -3.61
C GLN A 34 -5.91 7.12 -2.97
N HIS A 35 -7.09 7.21 -3.59
CA HIS A 35 -8.17 8.10 -3.13
C HIS A 35 -8.78 7.67 -1.80
N GLU A 36 -8.84 6.37 -1.52
CA GLU A 36 -9.43 5.85 -0.28
C GLU A 36 -8.74 6.42 0.95
N ALA A 37 -7.41 6.35 0.98
CA ALA A 37 -6.65 6.87 2.11
C ALA A 37 -6.78 8.39 2.24
N ASN A 38 -6.79 9.11 1.12
CA ASN A 38 -6.92 10.56 1.15
C ASN A 38 -8.26 11.00 1.76
N GLY A 39 -9.31 10.22 1.56
CA GLY A 39 -10.62 10.49 2.16
C GLY A 39 -10.73 10.14 3.64
N GLN A 40 -9.87 9.26 4.14
CA GLN A 40 -9.91 8.77 5.52
C GLN A 40 -8.91 9.43 6.45
N ILE A 41 -7.72 9.80 5.94
CA ILE A 41 -6.57 10.15 6.76
C ILE A 41 -6.81 11.38 7.62
N LYS A 42 -6.60 11.24 8.93
CA LYS A 42 -6.71 12.32 9.92
C LYS A 42 -5.67 12.12 11.00
N SER A 43 -5.01 13.20 11.40
CA SER A 43 -4.06 13.18 12.51
C SER A 43 -3.87 14.59 13.05
N GLU A 44 -4.02 14.77 14.35
CA GLU A 44 -3.72 16.05 14.99
C GLU A 44 -2.23 16.38 14.90
N LEU A 45 -1.40 15.38 15.09
CA LEU A 45 0.06 15.55 15.00
C LEU A 45 0.48 16.05 13.62
N LEU A 46 -0.14 15.55 12.56
CA LEU A 46 0.20 15.88 11.18
C LEU A 46 -0.69 16.98 10.59
N SER A 47 -1.56 17.59 11.39
CA SER A 47 -2.44 18.64 10.90
C SER A 47 -1.70 19.80 10.22
N PRO A 48 -0.49 20.20 10.65
CA PRO A 48 0.27 21.22 9.92
C PRO A 48 0.62 20.85 8.48
N VAL A 49 0.66 19.56 8.18
CA VAL A 49 0.89 19.03 6.82
C VAL A 49 -0.44 18.86 6.09
N PHE A 50 -1.41 18.25 6.75
CA PHE A 50 -2.69 17.88 6.11
C PHE A 50 -3.63 19.05 5.81
N LYS A 51 -3.35 20.22 6.38
CA LYS A 51 -4.10 21.44 6.02
C LYS A 51 -3.86 21.86 4.56
N TYR A 52 -2.77 21.40 3.95
CA TYR A 52 -2.51 21.64 2.54
C TYR A 52 -2.96 20.43 1.72
N GLY A 53 -4.01 20.59 0.93
CA GLY A 53 -4.63 19.49 0.21
C GLY A 53 -3.68 18.68 -0.66
N ILE A 54 -2.77 19.36 -1.37
CA ILE A 54 -1.78 18.68 -2.22
C ILE A 54 -0.80 17.83 -1.40
N LEU A 55 -0.39 18.31 -0.23
CA LEU A 55 0.52 17.56 0.64
C LEU A 55 -0.20 16.38 1.28
N LYS A 56 -1.45 16.59 1.71
CA LYS A 56 -2.28 15.52 2.25
C LYS A 56 -2.44 14.40 1.24
N GLU A 57 -2.72 14.72 -0.01
CA GLU A 57 -2.89 13.73 -1.08
C GLU A 57 -1.60 12.92 -1.31
N ARG A 58 -0.45 13.60 -1.36
CA ARG A 58 0.84 12.93 -1.55
C ARG A 58 1.20 12.02 -0.38
N MET A 59 0.95 12.48 0.84
CA MET A 59 1.20 11.67 2.03
C MET A 59 0.27 10.47 2.10
N ALA A 60 -1.00 10.66 1.74
CA ALA A 60 -1.95 9.55 1.67
C ALA A 60 -1.50 8.48 0.68
N ALA A 61 -0.94 8.88 -0.46
CA ALA A 61 -0.39 7.95 -1.45
C ALA A 61 0.79 7.16 -0.88
N ILE A 62 1.71 7.83 -0.21
CA ILE A 62 2.88 7.20 0.41
C ILE A 62 2.45 6.21 1.49
N PHE A 63 1.55 6.62 2.39
CA PHE A 63 1.06 5.73 3.44
C PHE A 63 0.31 4.52 2.88
N THR A 64 -0.49 4.72 1.83
CA THR A 64 -1.22 3.62 1.21
C THR A 64 -0.27 2.54 0.68
N ASP A 65 0.76 2.93 -0.03
CA ASP A 65 1.69 1.97 -0.61
C ASP A 65 2.54 1.28 0.46
N ALA A 66 2.94 2.01 1.50
CA ALA A 66 3.63 1.42 2.65
C ALA A 66 2.74 0.41 3.37
N ILE A 67 1.47 0.74 3.58
CA ILE A 67 0.51 -0.16 4.24
C ILE A 67 0.30 -1.41 3.41
N ARG A 68 0.17 -1.28 2.09
CA ARG A 68 0.05 -2.44 1.20
C ARG A 68 1.25 -3.38 1.33
N ALA A 69 2.46 -2.82 1.34
CA ALA A 69 3.68 -3.62 1.51
C ALA A 69 3.70 -4.32 2.87
N ASP A 70 3.35 -3.62 3.93
CA ASP A 70 3.35 -4.17 5.29
C ASP A 70 2.29 -5.27 5.46
N ILE A 71 1.12 -5.12 4.84
CA ILE A 71 0.09 -6.18 4.86
C ILE A 71 0.62 -7.44 4.17
N LEU A 72 1.32 -7.29 3.05
CA LEU A 72 1.93 -8.43 2.37
C LEU A 72 2.98 -9.09 3.25
N GLU A 73 3.80 -8.32 3.96
CA GLU A 73 4.78 -8.88 4.90
C GLU A 73 4.10 -9.64 6.02
N ALA A 74 3.00 -9.13 6.55
CA ALA A 74 2.23 -9.82 7.58
C ALA A 74 1.64 -11.15 7.07
N ASN A 75 1.48 -11.29 5.75
CA ASN A 75 0.94 -12.49 5.12
C ASN A 75 2.01 -13.42 4.53
N GLY A 76 3.26 -13.23 4.89
CA GLY A 76 4.33 -14.17 4.53
C GLY A 76 5.16 -13.79 3.32
N TYR A 77 5.10 -12.54 2.89
CA TYR A 77 5.89 -12.04 1.75
C TYR A 77 7.06 -11.20 2.23
N GLN A 78 8.14 -11.25 1.49
CA GLN A 78 9.23 -10.28 1.61
C GLN A 78 9.00 -9.22 0.55
N THR A 79 8.90 -7.95 0.96
CA THR A 79 8.51 -6.86 0.08
C THR A 79 9.63 -5.85 -0.15
N GLN A 80 9.62 -5.26 -1.31
CA GLN A 80 10.47 -4.13 -1.68
C GLN A 80 9.62 -3.11 -2.42
N ILE A 81 9.88 -1.84 -2.16
CA ILE A 81 9.28 -0.75 -2.93
C ILE A 81 10.40 -0.14 -3.76
N LEU A 82 10.24 -0.21 -5.07
CA LEU A 82 11.26 0.22 -6.02
C LEU A 82 10.72 1.35 -6.88
N GLU A 83 11.58 2.28 -7.23
CA GLU A 83 11.27 3.29 -8.22
C GLU A 83 11.82 2.84 -9.56
N PHE A 84 11.03 3.00 -10.63
CA PHE A 84 11.49 2.71 -11.97
C PHE A 84 11.36 3.94 -12.85
N ILE A 85 12.23 4.02 -13.86
CA ILE A 85 12.21 5.13 -14.81
C ILE A 85 11.19 4.80 -15.90
N ASP A 86 10.15 5.64 -16.00
CA ASP A 86 9.15 5.54 -17.04
C ASP A 86 9.45 6.60 -18.11
N MET A 87 9.35 6.20 -19.37
CA MET A 87 9.54 7.08 -20.53
C MET A 87 8.54 8.24 -20.54
N GLU A 88 7.38 8.07 -19.91
CA GLU A 88 6.34 9.08 -19.85
C GLU A 88 6.48 10.05 -18.67
N HIS A 89 7.49 9.90 -17.86
CA HIS A 89 7.76 10.74 -16.68
C HIS A 89 6.56 10.90 -15.73
N THR A 90 5.82 9.84 -15.51
CA THR A 90 4.70 9.90 -14.56
C THR A 90 5.23 10.01 -13.14
N PRO A 91 4.58 10.79 -12.25
CA PRO A 91 4.99 10.87 -10.86
C PRO A 91 4.68 9.59 -10.07
N LYS A 92 3.95 8.65 -10.66
CA LYS A 92 3.54 7.39 -10.02
C LYS A 92 4.25 6.21 -10.65
N ASN A 93 5.52 6.09 -10.29
CA ASN A 93 6.45 5.11 -10.85
C ASN A 93 6.99 4.15 -9.78
N LEU A 94 6.22 3.91 -8.70
CA LEU A 94 6.62 2.97 -7.67
C LEU A 94 6.14 1.56 -8.02
N LEU A 95 7.02 0.59 -7.78
CA LEU A 95 6.73 -0.82 -7.95
C LEU A 95 6.78 -1.50 -6.58
N ILE A 96 5.70 -2.14 -6.19
CA ILE A 96 5.69 -3.02 -5.03
C ILE A 96 6.02 -4.42 -5.52
N ARG A 97 7.15 -4.94 -5.08
CA ARG A 97 7.59 -6.30 -5.40
C ARG A 97 7.51 -7.14 -4.14
N ALA A 98 6.79 -8.24 -4.22
CA ALA A 98 6.63 -9.15 -3.10
C ALA A 98 6.95 -10.58 -3.51
N VAL A 99 7.75 -11.26 -2.69
CA VAL A 99 8.12 -12.66 -2.92
C VAL A 99 7.67 -13.47 -1.71
N TYR A 100 6.94 -14.54 -1.95
CA TYR A 100 6.44 -15.39 -0.86
C TYR A 100 7.58 -16.17 -0.22
N THR A 101 7.72 -16.03 1.10
CA THR A 101 8.71 -16.74 1.90
C THR A 101 8.08 -17.66 2.94
N GLY A 102 6.80 -17.49 3.21
CA GLY A 102 6.09 -18.22 4.26
C GLY A 102 6.35 -17.69 5.67
N LYS A 103 7.18 -16.68 5.83
CA LYS A 103 7.51 -16.12 7.15
C LYS A 103 6.64 -14.89 7.41
N LYS A 104 5.57 -15.09 8.17
CA LYS A 104 4.68 -13.99 8.56
C LYS A 104 5.38 -13.07 9.55
N ASN A 105 5.37 -11.77 9.29
CA ASN A 105 6.02 -10.79 10.14
C ASN A 105 5.00 -10.17 11.11
N GLN A 106 4.93 -10.70 12.34
CA GLN A 106 4.01 -10.21 13.36
C GLN A 106 4.37 -8.81 13.86
N GLU A 107 5.65 -8.50 13.93
CA GLU A 107 6.08 -7.17 14.33
C GLU A 107 5.61 -6.11 13.33
N ALA A 108 5.71 -6.39 12.04
CA ALA A 108 5.20 -5.50 11.01
C ALA A 108 3.68 -5.32 11.15
N ALA A 109 2.94 -6.40 11.42
CA ALA A 109 1.50 -6.35 11.60
C ALA A 109 1.11 -5.46 12.80
N GLU A 110 1.82 -5.55 13.91
CA GLU A 110 1.54 -4.76 15.11
C GLU A 110 1.83 -3.27 14.87
N LYS A 111 2.96 -2.95 14.25
CA LYS A 111 3.33 -1.57 13.93
C LYS A 111 2.35 -0.97 12.94
N LEU A 112 1.88 -1.76 11.98
CA LEU A 112 0.90 -1.34 11.00
C LEU A 112 -0.41 -0.95 11.66
N LYS A 113 -0.93 -1.79 12.56
CA LYS A 113 -2.17 -1.51 13.28
C LYS A 113 -2.08 -0.22 14.09
N LYS A 114 -0.95 0.02 14.73
CA LYS A 114 -0.72 1.24 15.50
C LYS A 114 -0.75 2.47 14.59
N MET A 115 -0.07 2.42 13.47
CA MET A 115 -0.03 3.52 12.51
C MET A 115 -1.42 3.80 11.94
N GLU A 116 -2.15 2.77 11.54
CA GLU A 116 -3.50 2.91 11.02
C GLU A 116 -4.45 3.53 12.05
N SER A 117 -4.33 3.13 13.30
CA SER A 117 -5.12 3.71 14.40
C SER A 117 -4.83 5.20 14.59
N GLU A 118 -3.56 5.59 14.59
CA GLU A 118 -3.16 6.98 14.78
C GLU A 118 -3.55 7.87 13.59
N LEU A 119 -3.61 7.33 12.39
CA LEU A 119 -3.98 8.05 11.17
C LEU A 119 -5.45 7.91 10.80
N ASN A 120 -6.21 7.13 11.55
CA ASN A 120 -7.63 6.85 11.32
C ASN A 120 -7.87 6.19 9.94
N LEU A 121 -6.98 5.29 9.54
CA LEU A 121 -7.08 4.57 8.28
C LEU A 121 -7.70 3.17 8.47
N ASP A 122 -8.60 2.82 7.56
CA ASP A 122 -9.20 1.48 7.46
C ASP A 122 -9.33 1.15 5.97
N LEU A 123 -8.23 0.71 5.39
CA LEU A 123 -8.13 0.51 3.95
C LEU A 123 -8.71 -0.83 3.51
N THR A 124 -9.16 -0.87 2.27
CA THR A 124 -9.82 -2.05 1.68
C THR A 124 -8.98 -3.32 1.81
N LEU A 125 -7.66 -3.24 1.61
CA LEU A 125 -6.81 -4.43 1.66
C LEU A 125 -6.84 -5.10 3.05
N ASN A 126 -6.92 -4.31 4.13
CA ASN A 126 -7.08 -4.86 5.48
C ASN A 126 -8.35 -5.69 5.63
N LYS A 127 -9.43 -5.27 4.97
CA LYS A 127 -10.72 -5.98 5.03
C LYS A 127 -10.71 -7.26 4.22
N LEU A 128 -9.84 -7.36 3.23
CA LEU A 128 -9.74 -8.50 2.34
C LEU A 128 -8.82 -9.61 2.87
N LEU A 129 -7.94 -9.30 3.80
CA LEU A 129 -6.93 -10.24 4.33
C LEU A 129 -7.00 -10.38 5.87
#